data_b232f298f1a26d34275179376545e482
#
_entry.id   b232f298f1a26d34275179376545e482
#
_cell.length_a   1.000
_cell.length_b   1.000
_cell.length_c   1.000
_cell.angle_alpha   90.00
_cell.angle_beta   90.00
_cell.angle_gamma   90.00
#
_symmetry.space_group_name_H-M   'P 1'
#
loop_
_entity.id
_entity.type
_entity.pdbx_description
1 polymer ?
#
loop_
_entity_poly.entity_id
_entity_poly.type
_entity_poly.pdbx_seq_one_letter_code
_entity_poly.pdbx_strand_id
1 'polypeptide(L)'
;MSDSQLKSPGHRKVLVLGGYGVTGSAVVDAALEASWPVVTASRRPAPEGLIDGRAAPAHVSVDLLSKSSTADAFAGLADVTDVVYCSYVETGSNATAIEPNVAMLANALDALIARGAKLRHVVLFGGGKAYGPHLGAYKTPAKESDPRILGPMFYYDQEDFLKDWGSRNSVPWTVLRPDAIFGPSLGSPMNLINGMSVYAAVCRELNVPLRFPGTHQAWNALTQSTDAGILGRATLWALMAETAKGQIFNVINGDQFRWRQLWPELGSLYDIPLAEPQPMSLTEQMADKAPVWENLIEKYNLRPTAWADVVAWPFLDALFGINYDMVQSTIKIRQAGFHDCIDSHESLKLQVSRLRGARIVP
;
A
#
# COMPACT_ATOMS: atom_id res chain seq x y z
N MET A 1 -15.72 -12.81 3.53
CA MET A 1 -16.53 -13.26 2.35
C MET A 1 -15.94 -14.58 1.85
N SER A 2 -16.75 -15.52 1.37
CA SER A 2 -16.18 -16.71 0.72
C SER A 2 -15.61 -16.32 -0.65
N ASP A 3 -14.56 -16.99 -1.13
CA ASP A 3 -13.94 -16.73 -2.44
C ASP A 3 -14.95 -16.78 -3.60
N SER A 4 -16.04 -17.53 -3.45
CA SER A 4 -17.12 -17.59 -4.42
C SER A 4 -17.91 -16.27 -4.56
N GLN A 5 -17.93 -15.42 -3.55
CA GLN A 5 -18.61 -14.11 -3.54
C GLN A 5 -17.79 -12.99 -4.17
N LEU A 6 -16.48 -13.17 -4.34
CA LEU A 6 -15.59 -12.20 -4.98
C LEU A 6 -15.40 -12.45 -6.48
N LYS A 7 -15.95 -13.54 -7.03
CA LYS A 7 -15.88 -13.82 -8.47
C LYS A 7 -16.53 -12.69 -9.26
N SER A 8 -15.87 -12.29 -10.36
CA SER A 8 -16.36 -11.22 -11.22
C SER A 8 -17.82 -11.48 -11.66
N PRO A 9 -18.77 -10.62 -11.30
CA PRO A 9 -20.11 -10.70 -11.86
C PRO A 9 -20.03 -10.18 -13.28
N GLY A 10 -19.91 -11.03 -14.28
CA GLY A 10 -19.76 -10.83 -15.71
C GLY A 10 -19.61 -9.39 -16.23
N HIS A 11 -18.71 -9.16 -17.18
CA HIS A 11 -18.45 -7.88 -17.83
C HIS A 11 -17.82 -6.75 -16.97
N ARG A 12 -17.07 -7.06 -15.91
CA ARG A 12 -16.24 -6.07 -15.23
C ARG A 12 -14.79 -6.16 -15.68
N LYS A 13 -14.17 -5.01 -15.94
CA LYS A 13 -12.73 -4.86 -16.23
C LYS A 13 -12.18 -3.74 -15.37
N VAL A 14 -11.17 -4.06 -14.57
CA VAL A 14 -10.58 -3.14 -13.59
C VAL A 14 -9.31 -2.52 -14.16
N LEU A 15 -9.22 -1.20 -14.10
CA LEU A 15 -7.97 -0.47 -14.32
C LEU A 15 -7.36 -0.12 -12.95
N VAL A 16 -6.14 -0.61 -12.68
CA VAL A 16 -5.39 -0.31 -11.46
C VAL A 16 -4.28 0.69 -11.78
N LEU A 17 -4.48 1.93 -11.35
CA LEU A 17 -3.51 3.02 -11.50
C LEU A 17 -2.48 2.94 -10.36
N GLY A 18 -1.19 2.81 -10.70
CA GLY A 18 -0.15 2.49 -9.72
C GLY A 18 -0.09 1.01 -9.36
N GLY A 19 -0.42 0.11 -10.29
CA GLY A 19 -0.63 -1.33 -10.09
C GLY A 19 0.57 -2.12 -9.54
N TYR A 20 1.79 -1.54 -9.54
CA TYR A 20 3.00 -2.23 -9.08
C TYR A 20 3.62 -1.62 -7.80
N GLY A 21 2.94 -0.66 -7.15
CA GLY A 21 3.21 -0.28 -5.77
C GLY A 21 2.64 -1.31 -4.79
N VAL A 22 2.96 -1.22 -3.50
CA VAL A 22 2.48 -2.19 -2.49
C VAL A 22 0.95 -2.32 -2.47
N THR A 23 0.23 -1.20 -2.54
CA THR A 23 -1.24 -1.15 -2.59
C THR A 23 -1.78 -1.73 -3.90
N GLY A 24 -1.24 -1.25 -5.03
CA GLY A 24 -1.70 -1.70 -6.35
C GLY A 24 -1.43 -3.18 -6.60
N SER A 25 -0.26 -3.70 -6.19
CA SER A 25 0.05 -5.14 -6.26
C SER A 25 -0.95 -5.99 -5.48
N ALA A 26 -1.35 -5.54 -4.30
CA ALA A 26 -2.36 -6.23 -3.50
C ALA A 26 -3.71 -6.34 -4.23
N VAL A 27 -4.11 -5.26 -4.92
CA VAL A 27 -5.34 -5.24 -5.72
C VAL A 27 -5.23 -6.14 -6.95
N VAL A 28 -4.11 -6.05 -7.67
CA VAL A 28 -3.84 -6.90 -8.86
C VAL A 28 -3.86 -8.37 -8.47
N ASP A 29 -3.18 -8.76 -7.39
CA ASP A 29 -3.16 -10.15 -6.90
C ASP A 29 -4.59 -10.64 -6.61
N ALA A 30 -5.35 -9.90 -5.81
CA ALA A 30 -6.72 -10.28 -5.46
C ALA A 30 -7.65 -10.35 -6.68
N ALA A 31 -7.53 -9.42 -7.62
CA ALA A 31 -8.33 -9.41 -8.83
C ALA A 31 -8.03 -10.61 -9.73
N LEU A 32 -6.75 -10.97 -9.90
CA LEU A 32 -6.35 -12.15 -10.67
C LEU A 32 -6.77 -13.46 -10.00
N GLU A 33 -6.66 -13.56 -8.67
CA GLU A 33 -7.15 -14.71 -7.89
C GLU A 33 -8.67 -14.90 -8.05
N ALA A 34 -9.42 -13.80 -8.08
CA ALA A 34 -10.84 -13.80 -8.32
C ALA A 34 -11.23 -13.89 -9.83
N SER A 35 -10.25 -14.03 -10.71
CA SER A 35 -10.43 -14.10 -12.17
C SER A 35 -11.08 -12.86 -12.79
N TRP A 36 -10.79 -11.68 -12.24
CA TRP A 36 -11.22 -10.43 -12.85
C TRP A 36 -10.29 -10.02 -13.99
N PRO A 37 -10.81 -9.53 -15.12
CA PRO A 37 -10.00 -8.87 -16.14
C PRO A 37 -9.36 -7.60 -15.56
N VAL A 38 -8.02 -7.52 -15.59
CA VAL A 38 -7.23 -6.44 -15.02
C VAL A 38 -6.36 -5.79 -16.08
N VAL A 39 -6.30 -4.48 -16.05
CA VAL A 39 -5.28 -3.66 -16.73
C VAL A 39 -4.59 -2.81 -15.67
N THR A 40 -3.28 -2.69 -15.77
CA THR A 40 -2.51 -1.79 -14.90
C THR A 40 -2.02 -0.58 -15.67
N ALA A 41 -1.83 0.54 -14.98
CA ALA A 41 -1.19 1.70 -15.57
C ALA A 41 -0.25 2.38 -14.58
N SER A 42 0.94 2.76 -15.07
CA SER A 42 1.95 3.49 -14.30
C SER A 42 3.02 4.06 -15.23
N ARG A 43 3.90 4.93 -14.69
CA ARG A 43 5.06 5.44 -15.43
C ARG A 43 6.10 4.35 -15.73
N ARG A 44 6.28 3.43 -14.77
CA ARG A 44 7.21 2.30 -14.94
C ARG A 44 6.58 1.23 -15.80
N PRO A 45 7.38 0.49 -16.58
CA PRO A 45 6.90 -0.65 -17.35
C PRO A 45 6.38 -1.76 -16.43
N ALA A 46 5.63 -2.69 -16.99
CA ALA A 46 5.26 -3.91 -16.29
C ALA A 46 6.51 -4.70 -15.89
N PRO A 47 6.53 -5.33 -14.70
CA PRO A 47 7.58 -6.29 -14.38
C PRO A 47 7.45 -7.53 -15.30
N GLU A 48 8.55 -8.26 -15.50
CA GLU A 48 8.55 -9.52 -16.26
C GLU A 48 7.58 -10.57 -15.69
N GLY A 49 7.28 -10.50 -14.40
CA GLY A 49 6.31 -11.35 -13.71
C GLY A 49 5.94 -10.78 -12.36
N LEU A 50 4.80 -11.21 -11.85
CA LEU A 50 4.31 -10.84 -10.51
C LEU A 50 5.15 -11.50 -9.41
N ILE A 51 4.87 -11.12 -8.16
CA ILE A 51 5.55 -11.65 -6.96
C ILE A 51 5.44 -13.18 -6.86
N ASP A 52 4.29 -13.73 -7.21
CA ASP A 52 4.01 -15.18 -7.18
C ASP A 52 4.39 -15.92 -8.47
N GLY A 53 5.05 -15.26 -9.40
CA GLY A 53 5.49 -15.85 -10.67
C GLY A 53 4.43 -15.86 -11.78
N ARG A 54 3.20 -15.43 -11.51
CA ARG A 54 2.19 -15.28 -12.57
C ARG A 54 2.63 -14.21 -13.58
N ALA A 55 2.15 -14.32 -14.81
CA ALA A 55 2.33 -13.28 -15.81
C ALA A 55 1.69 -11.97 -15.36
N ALA A 56 2.37 -10.84 -15.61
CA ALA A 56 1.79 -9.53 -15.37
C ALA A 56 0.57 -9.32 -16.29
N PRO A 57 -0.50 -8.68 -15.79
CA PRO A 57 -1.65 -8.33 -16.64
C PRO A 57 -1.26 -7.28 -17.69
N ALA A 58 -2.17 -7.03 -18.64
CA ALA A 58 -1.99 -5.97 -19.62
C ALA A 58 -1.63 -4.65 -18.92
N HIS A 59 -0.66 -3.93 -19.48
CA HIS A 59 -0.12 -2.71 -18.86
C HIS A 59 -0.07 -1.56 -19.85
N VAL A 60 -0.35 -0.36 -19.34
CA VAL A 60 -0.24 0.90 -20.08
C VAL A 60 0.79 1.79 -19.38
N SER A 61 1.88 2.10 -20.07
CA SER A 61 2.85 3.08 -19.57
C SER A 61 2.30 4.49 -19.79
N VAL A 62 2.18 5.29 -18.72
CA VAL A 62 1.57 6.61 -18.77
C VAL A 62 2.10 7.53 -17.69
N ASP A 63 2.35 8.78 -18.04
CA ASP A 63 2.51 9.86 -17.08
C ASP A 63 1.18 10.57 -16.85
N LEU A 64 0.55 10.30 -15.71
CA LEU A 64 -0.74 10.87 -15.33
C LEU A 64 -0.69 12.40 -15.08
N LEU A 65 0.49 12.99 -14.89
CA LEU A 65 0.64 14.44 -14.80
C LEU A 65 0.42 15.12 -16.16
N SER A 66 0.68 14.42 -17.25
CA SER A 66 0.43 14.91 -18.61
C SER A 66 -0.96 14.52 -19.08
N LYS A 67 -1.86 15.50 -19.23
CA LYS A 67 -3.22 15.28 -19.72
C LYS A 67 -3.24 14.67 -21.13
N SER A 68 -2.37 15.13 -22.04
CA SER A 68 -2.28 14.58 -23.39
C SER A 68 -1.74 13.15 -23.39
N SER A 69 -0.64 12.88 -22.65
CA SER A 69 -0.12 11.52 -22.49
C SER A 69 -1.17 10.56 -21.95
N THR A 70 -1.97 10.99 -20.95
CA THR A 70 -3.03 10.18 -20.37
C THR A 70 -4.13 9.88 -21.40
N ALA A 71 -4.56 10.91 -22.13
CA ALA A 71 -5.59 10.75 -23.16
C ALA A 71 -5.16 9.78 -24.26
N ASP A 72 -3.89 9.86 -24.72
CA ASP A 72 -3.38 8.99 -25.76
C ASP A 72 -3.19 7.54 -25.26
N ALA A 73 -2.61 7.40 -24.06
CA ALA A 73 -2.39 6.10 -23.44
C ALA A 73 -3.68 5.32 -23.16
N PHE A 74 -4.79 6.03 -22.89
CA PHE A 74 -6.09 5.43 -22.58
C PHE A 74 -6.99 5.25 -23.80
N ALA A 75 -6.50 5.45 -25.00
CA ALA A 75 -7.29 5.32 -26.24
C ALA A 75 -7.97 3.93 -26.38
N GLY A 76 -7.34 2.87 -25.91
CA GLY A 76 -7.85 1.50 -25.96
C GLY A 76 -8.62 1.02 -24.72
N LEU A 77 -8.98 1.91 -23.78
CA LEU A 77 -9.56 1.53 -22.48
C LEU A 77 -11.06 1.84 -22.34
N ALA A 78 -11.79 1.95 -23.46
CA ALA A 78 -13.24 2.22 -23.45
C ALA A 78 -14.09 1.10 -22.79
N ASP A 79 -13.54 -0.10 -22.67
CA ASP A 79 -14.17 -1.27 -22.04
C ASP A 79 -13.89 -1.39 -20.53
N VAL A 80 -13.10 -0.47 -19.95
CA VAL A 80 -12.89 -0.38 -18.50
C VAL A 80 -14.19 0.02 -17.82
N THR A 81 -14.53 -0.72 -16.78
CA THR A 81 -15.76 -0.49 -16.00
C THR A 81 -15.49 -0.04 -14.58
N ASP A 82 -14.33 -0.32 -14.04
CA ASP A 82 -13.99 -0.03 -12.66
C ASP A 82 -12.55 0.53 -12.58
N VAL A 83 -12.34 1.50 -11.71
CA VAL A 83 -11.04 2.13 -11.52
C VAL A 83 -10.60 1.97 -10.06
N VAL A 84 -9.38 1.53 -9.86
CA VAL A 84 -8.71 1.54 -8.55
C VAL A 84 -7.51 2.47 -8.63
N TYR A 85 -7.54 3.54 -7.85
CA TYR A 85 -6.54 4.59 -7.88
C TYR A 85 -5.58 4.48 -6.70
N CYS A 86 -4.34 4.05 -6.97
CA CYS A 86 -3.25 3.86 -6.01
C CYS A 86 -2.04 4.76 -6.32
N SER A 87 -2.13 5.61 -7.35
CA SER A 87 -1.01 6.45 -7.77
C SER A 87 -0.88 7.67 -6.88
N TYR A 88 0.35 8.06 -6.58
CA TYR A 88 0.65 9.34 -5.95
C TYR A 88 2.06 9.81 -6.33
N VAL A 89 2.33 11.08 -6.14
CA VAL A 89 3.65 11.68 -6.27
C VAL A 89 3.99 12.42 -5.00
N GLU A 90 5.20 12.18 -4.49
CA GLU A 90 5.78 12.97 -3.40
C GLU A 90 6.40 14.24 -3.96
N THR A 91 6.28 15.29 -3.17
CA THR A 91 6.90 16.60 -3.46
C THR A 91 7.62 17.11 -2.21
N GLY A 92 8.22 18.27 -2.27
CA GLY A 92 8.97 18.83 -1.14
C GLY A 92 8.13 19.17 0.11
N SER A 93 6.80 19.19 0.00
CA SER A 93 5.89 19.43 1.14
C SER A 93 4.48 18.92 0.89
N ASN A 94 3.68 18.76 1.97
CA ASN A 94 2.27 18.40 1.84
C ASN A 94 1.47 19.43 1.00
N ALA A 95 1.78 20.71 1.11
CA ALA A 95 1.09 21.77 0.35
C ALA A 95 1.37 21.67 -1.16
N THR A 96 2.62 21.43 -1.55
CA THR A 96 3.00 21.29 -2.96
C THR A 96 2.55 19.95 -3.55
N ALA A 97 2.17 18.97 -2.73
CA ALA A 97 1.67 17.67 -3.18
C ALA A 97 0.19 17.71 -3.62
N ILE A 98 -0.59 18.71 -3.23
CA ILE A 98 -2.03 18.75 -3.49
C ILE A 98 -2.32 18.79 -4.99
N GLU A 99 -1.85 19.83 -5.67
CA GLU A 99 -2.19 20.08 -7.07
C GLU A 99 -1.80 18.89 -7.98
N PRO A 100 -0.56 18.37 -7.97
CA PRO A 100 -0.20 17.26 -8.87
C PRO A 100 -0.95 15.97 -8.56
N ASN A 101 -1.24 15.66 -7.30
CA ASN A 101 -1.98 14.44 -6.96
C ASN A 101 -3.47 14.53 -7.35
N VAL A 102 -4.10 15.69 -7.24
CA VAL A 102 -5.47 15.90 -7.74
C VAL A 102 -5.49 15.89 -9.27
N ALA A 103 -4.53 16.54 -9.92
CA ALA A 103 -4.43 16.58 -11.38
C ALA A 103 -4.27 15.18 -12.00
N MET A 104 -3.43 14.32 -11.42
CA MET A 104 -3.28 12.94 -11.89
C MET A 104 -4.59 12.15 -11.82
N LEU A 105 -5.34 12.28 -10.73
CA LEU A 105 -6.64 11.61 -10.58
C LEU A 105 -7.65 12.15 -11.61
N ALA A 106 -7.71 13.48 -11.76
CA ALA A 106 -8.59 14.14 -12.72
C ALA A 106 -8.28 13.70 -14.16
N ASN A 107 -7.00 13.77 -14.57
CA ASN A 107 -6.57 13.39 -15.91
C ASN A 107 -6.96 11.95 -16.25
N ALA A 108 -6.78 11.02 -15.28
CA ALA A 108 -7.11 9.62 -15.48
C ALA A 108 -8.63 9.41 -15.68
N LEU A 109 -9.45 9.95 -14.78
CA LEU A 109 -10.90 9.75 -14.82
C LEU A 109 -11.54 10.45 -16.02
N ASP A 110 -11.15 11.69 -16.32
CA ASP A 110 -11.65 12.45 -17.45
C ASP A 110 -11.28 11.81 -18.79
N ALA A 111 -10.05 11.27 -18.92
CA ALA A 111 -9.63 10.56 -20.11
C ALA A 111 -10.48 9.32 -20.38
N LEU A 112 -10.79 8.52 -19.35
CA LEU A 112 -11.66 7.35 -19.49
C LEU A 112 -13.07 7.72 -19.97
N ILE A 113 -13.69 8.74 -19.35
CA ILE A 113 -15.02 9.21 -19.77
C ILE A 113 -14.97 9.75 -21.20
N ALA A 114 -13.95 10.52 -21.56
CA ALA A 114 -13.79 11.05 -22.92
C ALA A 114 -13.62 9.95 -23.99
N ARG A 115 -13.08 8.77 -23.60
CA ARG A 115 -12.98 7.59 -24.47
C ARG A 115 -14.24 6.72 -24.48
N GLY A 116 -15.29 7.11 -23.77
CA GLY A 116 -16.58 6.43 -23.74
C GLY A 116 -16.67 5.29 -22.72
N ALA A 117 -15.71 5.16 -21.80
CA ALA A 117 -15.77 4.17 -20.74
C ALA A 117 -17.05 4.35 -19.89
N LYS A 118 -17.73 3.24 -19.61
CA LYS A 118 -18.95 3.23 -18.77
C LYS A 118 -18.57 2.81 -17.35
N LEU A 119 -18.00 3.74 -16.62
CA LEU A 119 -17.50 3.49 -15.26
C LEU A 119 -18.67 3.18 -14.31
N ARG A 120 -18.52 2.11 -13.55
CA ARG A 120 -19.47 1.61 -12.55
C ARG A 120 -19.05 1.96 -11.14
N HIS A 121 -17.75 2.06 -10.88
CA HIS A 121 -17.21 2.40 -9.56
C HIS A 121 -15.75 2.90 -9.65
N VAL A 122 -15.41 3.81 -8.74
CA VAL A 122 -14.03 4.26 -8.52
C VAL A 122 -13.66 4.02 -7.07
N VAL A 123 -12.59 3.26 -6.81
CA VAL A 123 -11.97 3.14 -5.48
C VAL A 123 -10.71 4.00 -5.44
N LEU A 124 -10.65 4.92 -4.49
CA LEU A 124 -9.50 5.77 -4.20
C LEU A 124 -8.81 5.29 -2.92
N PHE A 125 -7.50 5.18 -2.94
CA PHE A 125 -6.73 4.97 -1.72
C PHE A 125 -6.29 6.28 -1.10
N GLY A 126 -6.73 6.50 0.15
CA GLY A 126 -6.14 7.45 1.09
C GLY A 126 -5.15 6.72 2.01
N GLY A 127 -5.08 7.12 3.26
CA GLY A 127 -4.23 6.47 4.26
C GLY A 127 -4.40 7.01 5.67
N GLY A 128 -3.77 6.36 6.64
CA GLY A 128 -3.80 6.73 8.04
C GLY A 128 -3.31 8.15 8.33
N LYS A 129 -2.45 8.72 7.46
CA LYS A 129 -2.02 10.13 7.56
C LYS A 129 -3.19 11.13 7.60
N ALA A 130 -4.39 10.74 7.10
CA ALA A 130 -5.61 11.55 7.20
C ALA A 130 -6.02 11.86 8.66
N TYR A 131 -5.51 11.11 9.63
CA TYR A 131 -5.80 11.34 11.07
C TYR A 131 -4.70 12.09 11.80
N GLY A 132 -3.62 12.46 11.12
CA GLY A 132 -2.55 13.29 11.64
C GLY A 132 -1.45 12.59 12.46
N PRO A 133 -1.16 11.29 12.30
CA PRO A 133 -0.08 10.64 13.05
C PRO A 133 1.30 11.24 12.80
N HIS A 134 1.51 11.96 11.72
CA HIS A 134 2.75 12.67 11.42
C HIS A 134 2.88 14.01 12.17
N LEU A 135 1.83 14.45 12.86
CA LEU A 135 1.81 15.68 13.67
C LEU A 135 2.00 15.40 15.16
N GLY A 136 1.88 14.15 15.60
CA GLY A 136 1.95 13.72 17.00
C GLY A 136 0.79 12.83 17.41
N ALA A 137 0.64 12.61 18.70
CA ALA A 137 -0.45 11.82 19.25
C ALA A 137 -1.81 12.42 18.85
N TYR A 138 -2.72 11.55 18.45
CA TYR A 138 -4.06 11.91 17.96
C TYR A 138 -5.12 11.03 18.62
N LYS A 139 -6.40 11.35 18.40
CA LYS A 139 -7.50 10.56 18.95
C LYS A 139 -7.47 9.13 18.43
N THR A 140 -7.36 8.14 19.34
CA THR A 140 -7.43 6.71 19.04
C THR A 140 -8.58 6.05 19.79
N PRO A 141 -9.32 5.09 19.17
CA PRO A 141 -9.21 4.74 17.76
C PRO A 141 -9.76 5.83 16.83
N ALA A 142 -9.03 6.12 15.75
CA ALA A 142 -9.46 7.07 14.72
C ALA A 142 -10.66 6.52 13.94
N LYS A 143 -11.62 7.36 13.64
CA LYS A 143 -12.83 7.02 12.88
C LYS A 143 -12.95 7.87 11.64
N GLU A 144 -13.61 7.36 10.63
CA GLU A 144 -13.83 8.04 9.35
C GLU A 144 -14.64 9.34 9.50
N SER A 145 -15.40 9.45 10.60
CA SER A 145 -16.17 10.66 10.97
C SER A 145 -15.38 11.69 11.77
N ASP A 146 -14.12 11.41 12.12
CA ASP A 146 -13.30 12.36 12.86
C ASP A 146 -12.98 13.59 11.98
N PRO A 147 -12.85 14.78 12.56
CA PRO A 147 -12.56 15.99 11.81
C PRO A 147 -11.23 15.89 11.09
N ARG A 148 -11.13 16.55 9.93
CA ARG A 148 -9.88 16.69 9.18
C ARG A 148 -8.85 17.49 10.00
N ILE A 149 -7.58 17.18 9.81
CA ILE A 149 -6.48 17.97 10.40
C ILE A 149 -6.41 19.35 9.77
N LEU A 150 -5.81 20.30 10.46
CA LEU A 150 -5.71 21.70 9.98
C LEU A 150 -4.74 21.87 8.80
N GLY A 151 -3.78 21.01 8.63
CA GLY A 151 -2.73 21.17 7.61
C GLY A 151 -3.15 20.74 6.21
N PRO A 152 -2.38 21.10 5.18
CA PRO A 152 -2.57 20.61 3.82
C PRO A 152 -2.38 19.08 3.78
N MET A 153 -3.30 18.39 3.09
CA MET A 153 -3.29 16.93 2.97
C MET A 153 -3.98 16.53 1.67
N PHE A 154 -3.20 16.16 0.67
CA PHE A 154 -3.72 15.86 -0.67
C PHE A 154 -4.79 14.76 -0.68
N TYR A 155 -4.84 13.87 0.32
CA TYR A 155 -5.92 12.88 0.45
C TYR A 155 -7.29 13.54 0.52
N TYR A 156 -7.41 14.66 1.26
CA TYR A 156 -8.68 15.36 1.38
C TYR A 156 -9.10 16.02 0.07
N ASP A 157 -8.15 16.61 -0.63
CA ASP A 157 -8.41 17.28 -1.91
C ASP A 157 -8.78 16.25 -3.00
N GLN A 158 -8.15 15.07 -2.99
CA GLN A 158 -8.54 13.96 -3.85
C GLN A 158 -9.93 13.39 -3.49
N GLU A 159 -10.24 13.26 -2.19
CA GLU A 159 -11.56 12.83 -1.73
C GLU A 159 -12.65 13.81 -2.18
N ASP A 160 -12.43 15.11 -2.01
CA ASP A 160 -13.38 16.15 -2.41
C ASP A 160 -13.55 16.20 -3.92
N PHE A 161 -12.45 16.18 -4.67
CA PHE A 161 -12.49 16.06 -6.12
C PHE A 161 -13.31 14.83 -6.56
N LEU A 162 -13.04 13.65 -5.98
CA LEU A 162 -13.72 12.42 -6.37
C LEU A 162 -15.21 12.44 -6.06
N LYS A 163 -15.63 13.03 -4.94
CA LYS A 163 -17.04 13.24 -4.59
C LYS A 163 -17.77 14.10 -5.63
N ASP A 164 -17.17 15.25 -5.95
CA ASP A 164 -17.75 16.19 -6.93
C ASP A 164 -17.74 15.60 -8.33
N TRP A 165 -16.66 14.95 -8.72
CA TRP A 165 -16.55 14.29 -10.02
C TRP A 165 -17.53 13.13 -10.16
N GLY A 166 -17.65 12.29 -9.13
CA GLY A 166 -18.59 11.18 -9.10
C GLY A 166 -20.06 11.64 -9.20
N SER A 167 -20.39 12.72 -8.51
CA SER A 167 -21.73 13.34 -8.61
C SER A 167 -22.03 13.84 -10.01
N ARG A 168 -21.11 14.57 -10.64
CA ARG A 168 -21.28 15.11 -12.01
C ARG A 168 -21.39 14.04 -13.08
N ASN A 169 -20.68 12.91 -12.91
CA ASN A 169 -20.65 11.82 -13.89
C ASN A 169 -21.57 10.64 -13.52
N SER A 170 -22.32 10.73 -12.41
CA SER A 170 -23.16 9.63 -11.89
C SER A 170 -22.38 8.33 -11.67
N VAL A 171 -21.11 8.43 -11.22
CA VAL A 171 -20.24 7.30 -10.94
C VAL A 171 -20.05 7.14 -9.43
N PRO A 172 -20.44 6.02 -8.82
CA PRO A 172 -20.18 5.72 -7.42
C PRO A 172 -18.69 5.68 -7.11
N TRP A 173 -18.34 6.01 -5.88
CA TRP A 173 -16.98 5.99 -5.40
C TRP A 173 -16.87 5.39 -3.99
N THR A 174 -15.70 4.92 -3.63
CA THR A 174 -15.31 4.52 -2.26
C THR A 174 -13.89 4.98 -1.99
N VAL A 175 -13.62 5.42 -0.76
CA VAL A 175 -12.25 5.69 -0.30
C VAL A 175 -11.86 4.64 0.73
N LEU A 176 -10.70 4.02 0.54
CA LEU A 176 -10.11 3.08 1.51
C LEU A 176 -8.88 3.72 2.16
N ARG A 177 -8.81 3.69 3.48
CA ARG A 177 -7.72 4.24 4.28
C ARG A 177 -6.97 3.11 5.01
N PRO A 178 -6.01 2.46 4.35
CA PRO A 178 -5.10 1.52 5.01
C PRO A 178 -4.11 2.26 5.92
N ASP A 179 -3.42 1.49 6.76
CA ASP A 179 -2.26 1.95 7.51
C ASP A 179 -1.12 0.96 7.30
N ALA A 180 0.13 1.29 7.63
CA ALA A 180 1.32 0.43 7.63
C ALA A 180 1.17 -0.91 6.87
N ILE A 181 1.20 -0.87 5.52
CA ILE A 181 0.83 -2.04 4.70
C ILE A 181 1.91 -3.13 4.81
N PHE A 182 1.48 -4.35 5.19
CA PHE A 182 2.27 -5.57 5.13
C PHE A 182 2.00 -6.28 3.80
N GLY A 183 2.90 -6.12 2.85
CA GLY A 183 2.75 -6.72 1.53
C GLY A 183 4.02 -6.54 0.69
N PRO A 184 4.35 -7.51 -0.15
CA PRO A 184 5.50 -7.41 -1.03
C PRO A 184 5.19 -6.47 -2.21
N SER A 185 6.22 -5.82 -2.74
CA SER A 185 6.12 -5.10 -3.99
C SER A 185 7.46 -5.07 -4.71
N LEU A 186 7.42 -4.94 -6.03
CA LEU A 186 8.60 -4.77 -6.86
C LEU A 186 8.83 -3.28 -7.15
N GLY A 187 10.03 -2.78 -6.83
CA GLY A 187 10.43 -1.42 -7.13
C GLY A 187 9.61 -0.33 -6.40
N SER A 188 9.12 -0.63 -5.21
CA SER A 188 8.50 0.36 -4.31
C SER A 188 9.32 0.41 -3.03
N PRO A 189 10.29 1.33 -2.91
CA PRO A 189 11.20 1.37 -1.76
C PRO A 189 10.51 1.77 -0.45
N MET A 190 9.38 2.49 -0.50
CA MET A 190 8.54 2.75 0.67
C MET A 190 7.67 1.54 1.00
N ASN A 191 8.30 0.47 1.46
CA ASN A 191 7.65 -0.78 1.81
C ASN A 191 8.18 -1.29 3.16
N LEU A 192 7.31 -1.37 4.14
CA LEU A 192 7.68 -1.73 5.51
C LEU A 192 8.22 -3.15 5.61
N ILE A 193 7.56 -4.13 5.00
CA ILE A 193 7.97 -5.54 5.05
C ILE A 193 9.30 -5.76 4.32
N ASN A 194 9.48 -5.16 3.14
CA ASN A 194 10.75 -5.20 2.43
C ASN A 194 11.87 -4.62 3.32
N GLY A 195 11.64 -3.42 3.88
CA GLY A 195 12.62 -2.74 4.71
C GLY A 195 13.01 -3.51 5.97
N MET A 196 12.04 -4.03 6.73
CA MET A 196 12.28 -4.88 7.90
C MET A 196 13.08 -6.13 7.52
N SER A 197 12.73 -6.76 6.41
CA SER A 197 13.38 -7.97 5.92
C SER A 197 14.83 -7.72 5.47
N VAL A 198 15.07 -6.63 4.74
CA VAL A 198 16.43 -6.24 4.31
C VAL A 198 17.30 -5.87 5.51
N TYR A 199 16.76 -5.11 6.47
CA TYR A 199 17.46 -4.78 7.72
C TYR A 199 17.86 -6.05 8.48
N ALA A 200 16.94 -6.99 8.66
CA ALA A 200 17.21 -8.27 9.31
C ALA A 200 18.25 -9.09 8.53
N ALA A 201 18.15 -9.17 7.20
CA ALA A 201 19.11 -9.91 6.38
C ALA A 201 20.53 -9.32 6.48
N VAL A 202 20.68 -7.99 6.47
CA VAL A 202 21.98 -7.31 6.66
C VAL A 202 22.52 -7.56 8.06
N CYS A 203 21.71 -7.47 9.12
CA CYS A 203 22.12 -7.79 10.48
C CYS A 203 22.64 -9.23 10.59
N ARG A 204 21.94 -10.20 9.98
CA ARG A 204 22.36 -11.60 9.97
C ARG A 204 23.70 -11.78 9.25
N GLU A 205 23.88 -11.19 8.08
CA GLU A 205 25.10 -11.31 7.30
C GLU A 205 26.32 -10.73 8.04
N LEU A 206 26.10 -9.64 8.76
CA LEU A 206 27.15 -8.98 9.57
C LEU A 206 27.33 -9.61 10.96
N ASN A 207 26.55 -10.64 11.29
CA ASN A 207 26.57 -11.30 12.60
C ASN A 207 26.36 -10.32 13.78
N VAL A 208 25.44 -9.36 13.62
CA VAL A 208 25.04 -8.40 14.66
C VAL A 208 23.61 -8.67 15.11
N PRO A 209 23.27 -8.47 16.40
CA PRO A 209 21.93 -8.75 16.87
C PRO A 209 20.89 -7.76 16.27
N LEU A 210 19.68 -8.26 16.07
CA LEU A 210 18.57 -7.46 15.57
C LEU A 210 18.01 -6.56 16.69
N ARG A 211 18.20 -5.26 16.57
CA ARG A 211 17.65 -4.26 17.48
C ARG A 211 16.45 -3.57 16.84
N PHE A 212 15.43 -3.27 17.65
CA PHE A 212 14.41 -2.34 17.21
C PHE A 212 14.99 -0.92 17.16
N PRO A 213 14.93 -0.21 16.02
CA PRO A 213 15.67 1.06 15.86
C PRO A 213 14.95 2.28 16.46
N GLY A 214 13.74 2.12 17.00
CA GLY A 214 12.96 3.18 17.64
C GLY A 214 13.21 3.32 19.14
N THR A 215 12.51 4.26 19.75
CA THR A 215 12.53 4.50 21.19
C THR A 215 11.86 3.38 21.99
N HIS A 216 12.13 3.30 23.31
CA HIS A 216 11.37 2.43 24.21
C HIS A 216 9.86 2.78 24.26
N GLN A 217 9.48 4.04 24.01
CA GLN A 217 8.08 4.43 23.91
C GLN A 217 7.46 3.84 22.64
N ALA A 218 8.11 3.97 21.47
CA ALA A 218 7.68 3.37 20.22
C ALA A 218 7.59 1.83 20.32
N TRP A 219 8.57 1.20 20.97
CA TRP A 219 8.60 -0.24 21.26
C TRP A 219 7.35 -0.73 22.01
N ASN A 220 6.78 0.14 22.87
CA ASN A 220 5.65 -0.16 23.73
C ASN A 220 4.33 0.45 23.25
N ALA A 221 4.32 1.34 22.25
CA ALA A 221 3.10 1.92 21.72
C ALA A 221 2.27 0.85 20.98
N LEU A 222 0.94 0.99 21.01
CA LEU A 222 0.06 0.19 20.17
C LEU A 222 0.18 0.66 18.72
N THR A 223 0.32 -0.29 17.83
CA THR A 223 0.31 -0.04 16.39
C THR A 223 -0.56 -1.08 15.68
N GLN A 224 -0.73 -0.92 14.40
CA GLN A 224 -1.56 -1.76 13.56
C GLN A 224 -0.95 -1.87 12.16
N SER A 225 -1.45 -2.81 11.37
CA SER A 225 -1.05 -2.97 9.98
C SER A 225 -2.24 -3.34 9.10
N THR A 226 -2.04 -3.22 7.81
CA THR A 226 -2.97 -3.70 6.78
C THR A 226 -2.29 -4.79 5.96
N ASP A 227 -2.76 -6.01 6.04
CA ASP A 227 -2.29 -7.09 5.18
C ASP A 227 -2.70 -6.85 3.72
N ALA A 228 -1.76 -7.09 2.79
CA ALA A 228 -2.00 -6.90 1.36
C ALA A 228 -3.18 -7.73 0.84
N GLY A 229 -3.36 -8.97 1.32
CA GLY A 229 -4.48 -9.80 0.92
C GLY A 229 -5.83 -9.24 1.41
N ILE A 230 -5.89 -8.75 2.66
CA ILE A 230 -7.09 -8.07 3.18
C ILE A 230 -7.39 -6.83 2.35
N LEU A 231 -6.37 -6.03 2.05
CA LEU A 231 -6.53 -4.80 1.27
C LEU A 231 -7.07 -5.07 -0.14
N GLY A 232 -6.53 -6.07 -0.80
CA GLY A 232 -7.02 -6.51 -2.11
C GLY A 232 -8.48 -6.97 -2.07
N ARG A 233 -8.84 -7.84 -1.10
CA ARG A 233 -10.23 -8.32 -0.96
C ARG A 233 -11.20 -7.21 -0.55
N ALA A 234 -10.78 -6.27 0.31
CA ALA A 234 -11.59 -5.10 0.66
C ALA A 234 -11.86 -4.22 -0.56
N THR A 235 -10.89 -4.10 -1.47
CA THR A 235 -11.05 -3.36 -2.72
C THR A 235 -12.08 -4.02 -3.64
N LEU A 236 -11.99 -5.33 -3.84
CA LEU A 236 -12.98 -6.06 -4.67
C LEU A 236 -14.37 -6.01 -4.04
N TRP A 237 -14.46 -6.13 -2.70
CA TRP A 237 -15.72 -5.96 -1.99
C TRP A 237 -16.28 -4.55 -2.22
N ALA A 238 -15.46 -3.51 -2.08
CA ALA A 238 -15.90 -2.12 -2.26
C ALA A 238 -16.43 -1.85 -3.69
N LEU A 239 -15.81 -2.47 -4.70
CA LEU A 239 -16.28 -2.36 -6.09
C LEU A 239 -17.66 -2.99 -6.31
N MET A 240 -18.08 -3.95 -5.47
CA MET A 240 -19.32 -4.71 -5.66
C MET A 240 -20.44 -4.33 -4.69
N ALA A 241 -20.09 -3.96 -3.46
CA ALA A 241 -21.06 -3.76 -2.39
C ALA A 241 -21.83 -2.44 -2.51
N GLU A 242 -23.14 -2.49 -2.51
CA GLU A 242 -24.00 -1.29 -2.49
C GLU A 242 -23.72 -0.43 -1.25
N THR A 243 -23.41 -1.07 -0.11
CA THR A 243 -23.08 -0.40 1.15
C THR A 243 -21.75 0.35 1.12
N ALA A 244 -20.92 0.10 0.12
CA ALA A 244 -19.63 0.79 -0.04
C ALA A 244 -19.74 2.09 -0.85
N LYS A 245 -20.81 2.28 -1.58
CA LYS A 245 -21.00 3.45 -2.45
C LYS A 245 -21.08 4.74 -1.65
N GLY A 246 -20.26 5.73 -2.03
CA GLY A 246 -20.21 7.03 -1.38
C GLY A 246 -19.61 7.00 0.03
N GLN A 247 -18.81 6.00 0.36
CA GLN A 247 -18.28 5.80 1.69
C GLN A 247 -16.75 5.88 1.78
N ILE A 248 -16.26 6.21 2.96
CA ILE A 248 -14.86 6.15 3.35
C ILE A 248 -14.73 5.05 4.42
N PHE A 249 -13.74 4.17 4.30
CA PHE A 249 -13.49 3.10 5.28
C PHE A 249 -12.04 2.99 5.67
N ASN A 250 -11.80 2.80 6.96
CA ASN A 250 -10.53 2.29 7.46
C ASN A 250 -10.41 0.79 7.13
N VAL A 251 -9.23 0.38 6.66
CA VAL A 251 -8.92 -1.02 6.34
C VAL A 251 -7.64 -1.41 7.04
N ILE A 252 -7.75 -2.23 8.09
CA ILE A 252 -6.61 -2.79 8.84
C ILE A 252 -6.89 -4.26 9.17
N ASN A 253 -5.90 -4.99 9.67
CA ASN A 253 -6.00 -6.43 9.95
C ASN A 253 -7.10 -6.83 10.93
N GLY A 254 -7.45 -5.93 11.85
CA GLY A 254 -8.51 -6.17 12.83
C GLY A 254 -8.01 -6.36 14.26
N ASP A 255 -6.71 -6.53 14.44
CA ASP A 255 -6.00 -6.52 15.71
C ASP A 255 -5.10 -5.28 15.85
N GLN A 256 -4.43 -5.17 16.99
CA GLN A 256 -3.36 -4.24 17.28
C GLN A 256 -2.22 -4.99 17.96
N PHE A 257 -1.00 -4.56 17.71
CA PHE A 257 0.19 -5.15 18.31
C PHE A 257 1.12 -4.08 18.88
N ARG A 258 2.15 -4.51 19.59
CA ARG A 258 3.30 -3.68 19.99
C ARG A 258 4.55 -4.24 19.31
N TRP A 259 5.46 -3.39 18.91
CA TRP A 259 6.71 -3.86 18.31
C TRP A 259 7.45 -4.87 19.18
N ARG A 260 7.42 -4.73 20.49
CA ARG A 260 8.01 -5.69 21.43
C ARG A 260 7.47 -7.12 21.31
N GLN A 261 6.27 -7.28 20.76
CA GLN A 261 5.65 -8.60 20.56
C GLN A 261 5.88 -9.11 19.14
N LEU A 262 5.84 -8.22 18.14
CA LEU A 262 6.01 -8.59 16.74
C LEU A 262 7.50 -8.76 16.34
N TRP A 263 8.40 -7.95 16.91
CA TRP A 263 9.82 -7.95 16.56
C TRP A 263 10.54 -9.28 16.79
N PRO A 264 10.24 -10.06 17.86
CA PRO A 264 10.76 -11.40 18.06
C PRO A 264 10.43 -12.38 16.92
N GLU A 265 9.27 -12.23 16.30
CA GLU A 265 8.91 -13.04 15.13
C GLU A 265 9.84 -12.75 13.94
N LEU A 266 10.15 -11.47 13.70
CA LEU A 266 11.13 -11.10 12.67
C LEU A 266 12.52 -11.70 12.96
N GLY A 267 12.99 -11.62 14.21
CA GLY A 267 14.23 -12.24 14.64
C GLY A 267 14.24 -13.75 14.38
N SER A 268 13.15 -14.44 14.73
CA SER A 268 12.99 -15.87 14.49
C SER A 268 12.95 -16.22 13.00
N LEU A 269 12.27 -15.42 12.19
CA LEU A 269 12.21 -15.63 10.75
C LEU A 269 13.57 -15.56 10.06
N TYR A 270 14.50 -14.78 10.60
CA TYR A 270 15.85 -14.61 10.06
C TYR A 270 16.95 -15.34 10.85
N ASP A 271 16.58 -16.09 11.87
CA ASP A 271 17.52 -16.79 12.76
C ASP A 271 18.59 -15.84 13.33
N ILE A 272 18.13 -14.72 13.90
CA ILE A 272 18.99 -13.68 14.46
C ILE A 272 18.68 -13.47 15.94
N PRO A 273 19.70 -13.42 16.81
CA PRO A 273 19.49 -13.05 18.22
C PRO A 273 18.98 -11.60 18.31
N LEU A 274 18.08 -11.38 19.23
CA LEU A 274 17.60 -10.04 19.54
C LEU A 274 18.52 -9.34 20.54
N ALA A 275 18.50 -8.02 20.52
CA ALA A 275 19.03 -7.18 21.58
C ALA A 275 18.04 -6.08 21.93
N GLU A 276 18.31 -5.39 23.06
CA GLU A 276 17.46 -4.29 23.53
C GLU A 276 17.24 -3.22 22.45
N PRO A 277 16.07 -2.61 22.41
CA PRO A 277 15.79 -1.48 21.52
C PRO A 277 16.84 -0.39 21.67
N GLN A 278 17.23 0.19 20.55
CA GLN A 278 18.21 1.27 20.54
C GLN A 278 17.79 2.31 19.50
N PRO A 279 17.41 3.52 19.92
CA PRO A 279 17.11 4.59 18.98
C PRO A 279 18.30 4.86 18.06
N MET A 280 18.08 4.70 16.76
CA MET A 280 19.08 4.97 15.72
C MET A 280 18.39 5.35 14.42
N SER A 281 19.06 6.10 13.57
CA SER A 281 18.62 6.34 12.20
C SER A 281 19.06 5.19 11.31
N LEU A 282 18.11 4.44 10.74
CA LEU A 282 18.43 3.44 9.72
C LEU A 282 18.99 4.09 8.45
N THR A 283 18.59 5.32 8.15
CA THR A 283 19.16 6.11 7.04
C THR A 283 20.67 6.24 7.18
N GLU A 284 21.18 6.50 8.39
CA GLU A 284 22.62 6.59 8.66
C GLU A 284 23.27 5.20 8.75
N GLN A 285 22.66 4.28 9.50
CA GLN A 285 23.23 2.96 9.75
C GLN A 285 23.33 2.09 8.50
N MET A 286 22.48 2.33 7.52
CA MET A 286 22.42 1.57 6.27
C MET A 286 23.16 2.27 5.10
N ALA A 287 23.73 3.46 5.30
CA ALA A 287 24.30 4.27 4.22
C ALA A 287 25.44 3.56 3.45
N ASP A 288 26.22 2.72 4.12
CA ASP A 288 27.39 2.01 3.57
C ASP A 288 27.15 0.51 3.34
N LYS A 289 25.90 0.02 3.38
CA LYS A 289 25.58 -1.41 3.32
C LYS A 289 25.29 -1.93 1.90
N ALA A 290 25.45 -1.11 0.86
CA ALA A 290 25.29 -1.55 -0.53
C ALA A 290 26.16 -2.79 -0.86
N PRO A 291 27.46 -2.87 -0.51
CA PRO A 291 28.25 -4.07 -0.80
C PRO A 291 27.75 -5.34 -0.07
N VAL A 292 27.20 -5.19 1.13
CA VAL A 292 26.59 -6.31 1.86
C VAL A 292 25.35 -6.82 1.13
N TRP A 293 24.54 -5.90 0.62
CA TRP A 293 23.34 -6.24 -0.14
C TRP A 293 23.67 -6.93 -1.48
N GLU A 294 24.69 -6.45 -2.20
CA GLU A 294 25.18 -7.07 -3.44
C GLU A 294 25.65 -8.51 -3.17
N ASN A 295 26.41 -8.75 -2.10
CA ASN A 295 26.81 -10.09 -1.69
C ASN A 295 25.60 -10.98 -1.35
N LEU A 296 24.56 -10.42 -0.71
CA LEU A 296 23.34 -11.17 -0.41
C LEU A 296 22.58 -11.55 -1.69
N ILE A 297 22.52 -10.65 -2.69
CA ILE A 297 21.92 -10.95 -4.01
C ILE A 297 22.61 -12.17 -4.64
N GLU A 298 23.93 -12.18 -4.70
CA GLU A 298 24.69 -13.29 -5.28
C GLU A 298 24.53 -14.58 -4.45
N LYS A 299 24.73 -14.49 -3.15
CA LYS A 299 24.70 -15.64 -2.23
C LYS A 299 23.37 -16.39 -2.24
N TYR A 300 22.26 -15.66 -2.31
CA TYR A 300 20.91 -16.22 -2.26
C TYR A 300 20.19 -16.21 -3.62
N ASN A 301 20.87 -15.85 -4.71
CA ASN A 301 20.28 -15.73 -6.04
C ASN A 301 18.99 -14.91 -6.04
N LEU A 302 19.06 -13.73 -5.39
CA LEU A 302 17.92 -12.82 -5.31
C LEU A 302 17.68 -12.10 -6.63
N ARG A 303 16.52 -11.50 -6.79
CA ARG A 303 16.26 -10.57 -7.90
C ARG A 303 17.19 -9.37 -7.78
N PRO A 304 17.93 -9.00 -8.82
CA PRO A 304 18.80 -7.84 -8.78
C PRO A 304 18.01 -6.57 -8.49
N THR A 305 18.37 -5.89 -7.41
CA THR A 305 17.74 -4.62 -7.02
C THR A 305 18.84 -3.70 -6.52
N ALA A 306 18.95 -2.50 -7.09
CA ALA A 306 19.93 -1.53 -6.63
C ALA A 306 19.64 -1.12 -5.19
N TRP A 307 20.69 -0.86 -4.40
CA TRP A 307 20.55 -0.48 -3.00
C TRP A 307 19.66 0.73 -2.79
N ALA A 308 19.74 1.74 -3.67
CA ALA A 308 18.90 2.93 -3.62
C ALA A 308 17.41 2.66 -3.85
N ASP A 309 17.08 1.52 -4.50
CA ASP A 309 15.71 1.17 -4.88
C ASP A 309 15.10 0.10 -3.98
N VAL A 310 15.92 -0.55 -3.11
CA VAL A 310 15.44 -1.66 -2.30
C VAL A 310 14.62 -1.20 -1.09
N VAL A 311 15.06 -0.15 -0.39
CA VAL A 311 14.40 0.41 0.80
C VAL A 311 14.56 1.92 0.86
N ALA A 312 13.49 2.63 1.12
CA ALA A 312 13.50 4.03 1.54
C ALA A 312 13.69 4.11 3.07
N TRP A 313 14.92 4.14 3.53
CA TRP A 313 15.26 4.14 4.97
C TRP A 313 14.60 5.28 5.76
N PRO A 314 14.49 6.54 5.24
CA PRO A 314 13.75 7.61 5.93
C PRO A 314 12.28 7.26 6.22
N PHE A 315 11.65 6.42 5.39
CA PHE A 315 10.30 5.96 5.62
C PHE A 315 10.22 5.03 6.86
N LEU A 316 11.21 4.13 7.03
CA LEU A 316 11.28 3.28 8.20
C LEU A 316 11.62 4.07 9.47
N ASP A 317 12.57 5.02 9.38
CA ASP A 317 12.92 5.91 10.49
C ASP A 317 11.69 6.67 10.99
N ALA A 318 10.86 7.17 10.07
CA ALA A 318 9.61 7.86 10.40
C ALA A 318 8.60 6.92 11.11
N LEU A 319 8.44 5.68 10.64
CA LEU A 319 7.51 4.72 11.23
C LEU A 319 7.97 4.24 12.62
N PHE A 320 9.23 3.87 12.76
CA PHE A 320 9.77 3.39 14.04
C PHE A 320 9.99 4.51 15.05
N GLY A 321 9.98 5.76 14.60
CA GLY A 321 10.02 6.95 15.43
C GLY A 321 8.68 7.31 16.10
N ILE A 322 7.55 6.69 15.69
CA ILE A 322 6.23 6.97 16.26
C ILE A 322 6.14 6.38 17.67
N ASN A 323 6.06 7.25 18.66
CA ASN A 323 6.12 6.90 20.09
C ASN A 323 4.79 7.01 20.84
N TYR A 324 3.69 6.94 20.12
CA TYR A 324 2.30 6.98 20.62
C TYR A 324 1.45 5.95 19.86
N ASP A 325 0.27 5.67 20.43
CA ASP A 325 -0.65 4.68 19.87
C ASP A 325 -1.18 5.11 18.50
N MET A 326 -1.11 4.19 17.54
CA MET A 326 -1.72 4.31 16.21
C MET A 326 -2.81 3.25 16.08
N VAL A 327 -4.06 3.66 16.19
CA VAL A 327 -5.21 2.76 16.14
C VAL A 327 -6.34 3.38 15.32
N GLN A 328 -6.86 2.66 14.35
CA GLN A 328 -8.04 3.00 13.57
C GLN A 328 -9.18 2.03 13.86
N SER A 329 -10.41 2.56 13.89
CA SER A 329 -11.61 1.75 14.06
C SER A 329 -12.02 1.09 12.75
N THR A 330 -12.29 -0.21 12.76
CA THR A 330 -12.86 -0.96 11.63
C THR A 330 -14.36 -1.24 11.80
N ILE A 331 -15.01 -0.63 12.77
CA ILE A 331 -16.44 -0.89 13.03
C ILE A 331 -17.29 -0.57 11.80
N LYS A 332 -17.03 0.56 11.14
CA LYS A 332 -17.82 1.02 10.00
C LYS A 332 -17.76 0.03 8.83
N ILE A 333 -16.57 -0.43 8.43
CA ILE A 333 -16.42 -1.36 7.31
C ILE A 333 -17.06 -2.73 7.63
N ARG A 334 -16.93 -3.20 8.88
CA ARG A 334 -17.56 -4.45 9.33
C ARG A 334 -19.10 -4.36 9.31
N GLN A 335 -19.66 -3.24 9.76
CA GLN A 335 -21.10 -2.98 9.69
C GLN A 335 -21.61 -2.87 8.25
N ALA A 336 -20.76 -2.42 7.32
CA ALA A 336 -21.06 -2.37 5.90
C ALA A 336 -20.97 -3.73 5.19
N GLY A 337 -20.48 -4.78 5.88
CA GLY A 337 -20.46 -6.17 5.39
C GLY A 337 -19.10 -6.73 4.98
N PHE A 338 -18.00 -6.02 5.20
CA PHE A 338 -16.66 -6.58 5.05
C PHE A 338 -16.13 -7.05 6.41
N HIS A 339 -16.00 -8.37 6.58
CA HIS A 339 -15.67 -9.00 7.87
C HIS A 339 -14.28 -9.64 7.93
N ASP A 340 -13.53 -9.60 6.85
CA ASP A 340 -12.21 -10.25 6.80
C ASP A 340 -11.27 -9.64 7.84
N CYS A 341 -10.48 -10.50 8.45
CA CYS A 341 -9.43 -10.15 9.39
C CYS A 341 -8.28 -11.13 9.31
N ILE A 342 -7.11 -10.76 9.81
CA ILE A 342 -5.94 -11.61 9.96
C ILE A 342 -5.17 -11.19 11.20
N ASP A 343 -4.55 -12.12 11.89
CA ASP A 343 -3.58 -11.83 12.94
C ASP A 343 -2.33 -11.18 12.33
N SER A 344 -1.87 -10.06 12.91
CA SER A 344 -0.73 -9.31 12.37
C SER A 344 0.59 -10.08 12.43
N HIS A 345 0.77 -11.00 13.38
CA HIS A 345 1.92 -11.90 13.44
C HIS A 345 1.89 -12.91 12.29
N GLU A 346 0.72 -13.49 11.99
CA GLU A 346 0.56 -14.39 10.86
C GLU A 346 0.73 -13.64 9.52
N SER A 347 0.24 -12.41 9.43
CA SER A 347 0.48 -11.53 8.27
C SER A 347 1.97 -11.30 8.04
N LEU A 348 2.74 -10.97 9.09
CA LEU A 348 4.19 -10.80 8.97
C LEU A 348 4.86 -12.07 8.39
N LYS A 349 4.57 -13.23 8.95
CA LYS A 349 5.12 -14.54 8.50
C LYS A 349 4.77 -14.80 7.04
N LEU A 350 3.50 -14.61 6.69
CA LEU A 350 2.99 -14.80 5.33
C LEU A 350 3.72 -13.89 4.33
N GLN A 351 3.82 -12.59 4.64
CA GLN A 351 4.41 -11.65 3.69
C GLN A 351 5.92 -11.81 3.56
N VAL A 352 6.65 -12.15 4.63
CA VAL A 352 8.07 -12.51 4.55
C VAL A 352 8.26 -13.79 3.72
N SER A 353 7.41 -14.80 3.89
CA SER A 353 7.44 -16.01 3.05
C SER A 353 7.23 -15.68 1.56
N ARG A 354 6.30 -14.78 1.23
CA ARG A 354 6.07 -14.32 -0.14
C ARG A 354 7.29 -13.58 -0.72
N LEU A 355 7.96 -12.72 0.08
CA LEU A 355 9.20 -12.05 -0.35
C LEU A 355 10.31 -13.04 -0.67
N ARG A 356 10.47 -14.08 0.16
CA ARG A 356 11.45 -15.16 -0.06
C ARG A 356 11.10 -15.98 -1.30
N GLY A 357 9.86 -16.40 -1.45
CA GLY A 357 9.39 -17.12 -2.64
C GLY A 357 9.62 -16.34 -3.92
N ALA A 358 9.50 -15.02 -3.88
CA ALA A 358 9.79 -14.11 -4.97
C ALA A 358 11.29 -13.80 -5.15
N ARG A 359 12.17 -14.29 -4.29
CA ARG A 359 13.61 -14.01 -4.25
C ARG A 359 13.90 -12.50 -4.14
N ILE A 360 13.12 -11.78 -3.35
CA ILE A 360 13.34 -10.36 -3.04
C ILE A 360 14.25 -10.24 -1.82
N VAL A 361 14.12 -11.17 -0.86
CA VAL A 361 14.96 -11.27 0.34
C VAL A 361 15.38 -12.71 0.59
N PRO A 362 16.46 -12.96 1.38
CA PRO A 362 16.93 -14.30 1.72
C PRO A 362 16.00 -15.07 2.63
#